data_dff7e6ff367a6176b061bad0e4b8aa05
#
_entry.id   dff7e6ff367a6176b061bad0e4b8aa05
#
_cell.length_a   1.000
_cell.length_b   1.000
_cell.length_c   1.000
_cell.angle_alpha   90.00
_cell.angle_beta   90.00
_cell.angle_gamma   90.00
#
_symmetry.space_group_name_H-M   'P 1'
#
loop_
_entity.id
_entity.type
_entity.pdbx_description
1 polymer ?
#
loop_
_entity_poly.entity_id
_entity_poly.type
_entity_poly.pdbx_seq_one_letter_code
_entity_poly.pdbx_strand_id
1 'polypeptide(L)'
;MKSILEQRPALTQEIEKIAEVAGYLWQNGWAERNGGNITVNVTELVDDEIRQMPPISDAIPIGVTLPELKNTYFYCKGTGKRMRDLARKPMANGSIIRILDDCASYVIIADEPVMPTSELPSHLTVHAQLIATGSNYRATLH
;
A
#
# COMPACT_ATOMS: atom_id res chain seq x y z
N MET A 1 0.83 9.54 20.23
CA MET A 1 0.47 8.15 19.85
C MET A 1 1.59 7.56 19.00
N LYS A 2 1.99 6.32 19.29
CA LYS A 2 3.04 5.68 18.50
C LYS A 2 2.50 5.35 17.10
N SER A 3 3.33 5.51 16.09
CA SER A 3 2.96 5.12 14.74
C SER A 3 2.83 3.61 14.64
N ILE A 4 2.13 3.14 13.62
CA ILE A 4 1.99 1.71 13.34
C ILE A 4 3.38 1.08 13.08
N LEU A 5 4.29 1.85 12.48
CA LEU A 5 5.65 1.39 12.20
C LEU A 5 6.46 1.14 13.47
N GLU A 6 6.32 2.02 14.46
CA GLU A 6 7.03 1.87 15.73
C GLU A 6 6.58 0.64 16.50
N GLN A 7 5.33 0.22 16.31
CA GLN A 7 4.73 -0.91 17.00
C GLN A 7 5.00 -2.26 16.31
N ARG A 8 5.44 -2.24 15.06
CA ARG A 8 5.53 -3.46 14.23
C ARG A 8 6.84 -3.51 13.45
N PRO A 9 7.93 -4.07 14.06
CA PRO A 9 9.24 -4.10 13.39
C PRO A 9 9.26 -4.79 12.03
N ALA A 10 8.50 -5.88 11.86
CA ALA A 10 8.45 -6.59 10.57
C ALA A 10 7.83 -5.71 9.48
N LEU A 11 6.78 -4.98 9.83
CA LEU A 11 6.13 -4.04 8.90
C LEU A 11 7.07 -2.87 8.60
N THR A 12 7.78 -2.35 9.60
CA THR A 12 8.79 -1.31 9.42
C THR A 12 9.86 -1.73 8.43
N GLN A 13 10.39 -2.95 8.56
CA GLN A 13 11.41 -3.47 7.65
C GLN A 13 10.89 -3.54 6.22
N GLU A 14 9.66 -4.00 6.01
CA GLU A 14 9.07 -4.07 4.67
C GLU A 14 8.89 -2.68 4.07
N ILE A 15 8.41 -1.72 4.84
CA ILE A 15 8.24 -0.33 4.39
C ILE A 15 9.61 0.29 4.06
N GLU A 16 10.65 -0.01 4.83
CA GLU A 16 12.00 0.46 4.54
C GLU A 16 12.54 -0.11 3.22
N LYS A 17 12.24 -1.37 2.90
CA LYS A 17 12.58 -1.96 1.61
C LYS A 17 11.86 -1.24 0.47
N ILE A 18 10.60 -0.90 0.65
CA ILE A 18 9.83 -0.14 -0.33
C ILE A 18 10.48 1.22 -0.55
N ALA A 19 10.87 1.90 0.53
CA ALA A 19 11.54 3.19 0.45
C ALA A 19 12.87 3.09 -0.31
N GLU A 20 13.63 2.02 -0.08
CA GLU A 20 14.88 1.78 -0.80
C GLU A 20 14.65 1.60 -2.30
N VAL A 21 13.66 0.81 -2.69
CA VAL A 21 13.31 0.62 -4.10
C VAL A 21 12.88 1.94 -4.72
N ALA A 22 12.07 2.74 -4.03
CA ALA A 22 11.64 4.05 -4.51
C ALA A 22 12.84 4.97 -4.75
N GLY A 23 13.84 4.91 -3.88
CA GLY A 23 15.08 5.68 -4.03
C GLY A 23 15.85 5.27 -5.28
N TYR A 24 15.96 3.98 -5.55
CA TYR A 24 16.63 3.48 -6.76
C TYR A 24 15.88 3.91 -8.03
N LEU A 25 14.57 3.82 -8.05
CA LEU A 25 13.76 4.26 -9.20
C LEU A 25 14.00 5.73 -9.50
N TRP A 26 14.04 6.57 -8.45
CA TRP A 26 14.30 7.98 -8.62
C TRP A 26 15.73 8.27 -9.09
N GLN A 27 16.72 7.60 -8.49
CA GLN A 27 18.14 7.79 -8.86
C GLN A 27 18.44 7.41 -10.31
N ASN A 28 17.71 6.43 -10.83
CA ASN A 28 17.89 5.99 -12.22
C ASN A 28 17.04 6.76 -13.22
N GLY A 29 16.33 7.81 -12.79
CA GLY A 29 15.51 8.63 -13.66
C GLY A 29 14.24 7.95 -14.14
N TRP A 30 13.85 6.84 -13.51
CA TRP A 30 12.66 6.07 -13.90
C TRP A 30 11.38 6.57 -13.25
N ALA A 31 11.48 7.50 -12.32
CA ALA A 31 10.33 8.03 -11.58
C ALA A 31 10.50 9.52 -11.35
N GLU A 32 10.49 10.29 -12.46
CA GLU A 32 10.62 11.74 -12.38
C GLU A 32 9.31 12.38 -11.91
N ARG A 33 9.43 13.50 -11.21
CA ARG A 33 8.31 14.26 -10.65
C ARG A 33 7.44 13.34 -9.79
N ASN A 34 6.15 13.26 -10.06
CA ASN A 34 5.23 12.37 -9.33
C ASN A 34 4.96 11.06 -10.07
N GLY A 35 5.79 10.73 -11.05
CA GLY A 35 5.65 9.48 -11.80
C GLY A 35 6.03 8.26 -10.99
N GLY A 36 5.60 7.10 -11.47
CA GLY A 36 5.85 5.83 -10.83
C GLY A 36 4.87 5.54 -9.69
N ASN A 37 4.46 4.29 -9.57
CA ASN A 37 3.55 3.83 -8.53
C ASN A 37 4.05 2.53 -7.95
N ILE A 38 3.76 2.30 -6.66
CA ILE A 38 4.12 1.07 -5.98
C ILE A 38 2.99 0.67 -5.04
N THR A 39 2.63 -0.60 -5.06
CA THR A 39 1.74 -1.22 -4.09
C THR A 39 2.33 -2.54 -3.64
N VAL A 40 2.24 -2.83 -2.35
CA VAL A 40 2.80 -4.05 -1.77
C VAL A 40 1.76 -4.70 -0.86
N ASN A 41 1.53 -6.00 -1.07
CA ASN A 41 0.65 -6.78 -0.21
C ASN A 41 1.38 -7.05 1.11
N VAL A 42 0.89 -6.46 2.19
CA VAL A 42 1.48 -6.61 3.53
C VAL A 42 0.61 -7.44 4.46
N THR A 43 -0.36 -8.17 3.92
CA THR A 43 -1.32 -8.95 4.70
C THR A 43 -0.63 -9.89 5.71
N GLU A 44 0.45 -10.54 5.31
CA GLU A 44 1.17 -11.48 6.16
C GLU A 44 1.86 -10.81 7.37
N LEU A 45 2.06 -9.49 7.32
CA LEU A 45 2.71 -8.71 8.37
C LEU A 45 1.72 -8.07 9.33
N VAL A 46 0.42 -8.27 9.08
CA VAL A 46 -0.66 -7.66 9.85
C VAL A 46 -1.14 -8.65 10.90
N ASP A 47 -1.12 -8.23 12.17
CA ASP A 47 -1.62 -9.03 13.29
C ASP A 47 -3.05 -8.64 13.68
N ASP A 48 -3.59 -9.31 14.71
CA ASP A 48 -4.97 -9.06 15.13
C ASP A 48 -5.18 -7.64 15.65
N GLU A 49 -4.18 -7.05 16.27
CA GLU A 49 -4.28 -5.67 16.75
C GLU A 49 -4.46 -4.69 15.60
N ILE A 50 -3.67 -4.86 14.52
CA ILE A 50 -3.81 -4.04 13.32
C ILE A 50 -5.18 -4.27 12.68
N ARG A 51 -5.65 -5.52 12.63
CA ARG A 51 -6.96 -5.85 12.06
C ARG A 51 -8.11 -5.18 12.80
N GLN A 52 -7.94 -4.89 14.07
CA GLN A 52 -8.95 -4.25 14.91
C GLN A 52 -8.80 -2.73 14.97
N MET A 53 -7.77 -2.16 14.34
CA MET A 53 -7.58 -0.72 14.35
C MET A 53 -8.73 -0.02 13.62
N PRO A 54 -9.27 1.07 14.21
CA PRO A 54 -10.30 1.84 13.52
C PRO A 54 -9.70 2.52 12.28
N PRO A 55 -10.47 2.59 11.19
CA PRO A 55 -9.99 3.31 10.00
C PRO A 55 -9.93 4.81 10.25
N ILE A 56 -9.04 5.48 9.52
CA ILE A 56 -8.92 6.94 9.56
C ILE A 56 -9.60 7.59 8.35
N SER A 57 -10.30 6.80 7.56
CA SER A 57 -11.10 7.29 6.43
C SER A 57 -12.43 6.54 6.37
N ASP A 58 -13.39 7.11 5.63
CA ASP A 58 -14.60 6.40 5.25
C ASP A 58 -14.26 5.34 4.18
N ALA A 59 -15.21 4.46 3.89
CA ALA A 59 -15.06 3.49 2.81
C ALA A 59 -14.93 4.20 1.47
N ILE A 60 -13.91 3.81 0.69
CA ILE A 60 -13.61 4.42 -0.61
C ILE A 60 -13.78 3.34 -1.68
N PRO A 61 -14.58 3.58 -2.73
CA PRO A 61 -14.77 2.59 -3.78
C PRO A 61 -13.48 2.36 -4.58
N ILE A 62 -13.18 1.09 -4.88
CA ILE A 62 -12.06 0.72 -5.75
C ILE A 62 -12.40 0.97 -7.21
N GLY A 63 -13.67 0.78 -7.58
CA GLY A 63 -14.13 0.86 -8.95
C GLY A 63 -14.26 -0.51 -9.64
N VAL A 64 -13.76 -1.56 -9.00
CA VAL A 64 -13.89 -2.96 -9.44
C VAL A 64 -14.12 -3.83 -8.21
N THR A 65 -14.68 -5.02 -8.42
CA THR A 65 -14.86 -6.01 -7.35
C THR A 65 -13.85 -7.13 -7.52
N LEU A 66 -13.05 -7.37 -6.48
CA LEU A 66 -11.93 -8.32 -6.53
C LEU A 66 -12.03 -9.30 -5.35
N PRO A 67 -12.82 -10.40 -5.51
CA PRO A 67 -13.07 -11.33 -4.40
C PRO A 67 -11.80 -11.94 -3.79
N GLU A 68 -10.73 -12.07 -4.56
CA GLU A 68 -9.45 -12.62 -4.10
C GLU A 68 -8.80 -11.75 -3.03
N LEU A 69 -9.18 -10.48 -2.94
CA LEU A 69 -8.55 -9.51 -2.02
C LEU A 69 -9.26 -9.38 -0.68
N LYS A 70 -10.25 -10.22 -0.41
CA LYS A 70 -10.96 -10.15 0.87
C LYS A 70 -9.98 -10.22 2.06
N ASN A 71 -10.11 -9.28 2.99
CA ASN A 71 -9.29 -9.20 4.21
C ASN A 71 -7.80 -8.99 3.96
N THR A 72 -7.42 -8.42 2.81
CA THR A 72 -6.02 -8.11 2.52
C THR A 72 -5.67 -6.68 2.89
N TYR A 73 -4.37 -6.44 3.08
CA TYR A 73 -3.80 -5.15 3.44
C TYR A 73 -2.69 -4.81 2.46
N PHE A 74 -2.63 -3.54 2.05
CA PHE A 74 -1.63 -3.06 1.10
C PHE A 74 -0.99 -1.78 1.58
N TYR A 75 0.31 -1.64 1.33
CA TYR A 75 0.97 -0.35 1.37
C TYR A 75 0.95 0.23 -0.04
N CYS A 76 0.54 1.50 -0.18
CA CYS A 76 0.38 2.16 -1.48
C CYS A 76 1.03 3.53 -1.45
N LYS A 77 1.75 3.88 -2.54
CA LYS A 77 2.22 5.25 -2.72
C LYS A 77 1.01 6.18 -2.84
N GLY A 78 1.12 7.38 -2.26
CA GLY A 78 0.08 8.40 -2.34
C GLY A 78 -0.04 9.01 -3.74
N THR A 79 -1.26 9.39 -4.11
CA THR A 79 -1.49 10.10 -5.37
C THR A 79 -0.75 11.45 -5.36
N GLY A 80 -0.12 11.80 -6.48
CA GLY A 80 0.62 13.05 -6.60
C GLY A 80 1.92 13.12 -5.81
N LYS A 81 2.29 12.05 -5.09
CA LYS A 81 3.54 12.01 -4.34
C LYS A 81 4.69 11.53 -5.22
N ARG A 82 5.91 11.91 -4.84
CA ARG A 82 7.12 11.56 -5.60
C ARG A 82 7.82 10.37 -4.97
N MET A 83 8.41 9.51 -5.81
CA MET A 83 9.22 8.40 -5.32
C MET A 83 10.38 8.89 -4.45
N ARG A 84 10.96 10.04 -4.79
CA ARG A 84 12.01 10.68 -3.98
C ARG A 84 11.55 10.94 -2.55
N ASP A 85 10.34 11.45 -2.39
CA ASP A 85 9.80 11.79 -1.08
C ASP A 85 9.34 10.54 -0.34
N LEU A 86 8.82 9.55 -1.06
CA LEU A 86 8.48 8.24 -0.48
C LEU A 86 9.71 7.56 0.09
N ALA A 87 10.86 7.65 -0.62
CA ALA A 87 12.11 7.08 -0.15
C ALA A 87 12.57 7.68 1.18
N ARG A 88 12.27 8.97 1.41
CA ARG A 88 12.66 9.67 2.63
C ARG A 88 11.68 9.48 3.77
N LYS A 89 10.38 9.53 3.47
CA LYS A 89 9.30 9.45 4.46
C LYS A 89 8.16 8.60 3.92
N PRO A 90 8.29 7.26 3.99
CA PRO A 90 7.30 6.39 3.36
C PRO A 90 5.89 6.53 3.92
N MET A 91 5.71 6.82 5.21
CA MET A 91 4.36 6.95 5.76
C MET A 91 3.75 8.34 5.58
N ALA A 92 4.56 9.35 5.26
CA ALA A 92 4.03 10.67 4.89
C ALA A 92 3.64 10.75 3.41
N ASN A 93 4.11 9.81 2.59
CA ASN A 93 3.91 9.82 1.14
C ASN A 93 3.25 8.53 0.63
N GLY A 94 2.77 7.70 1.54
CA GLY A 94 2.06 6.47 1.25
C GLY A 94 1.11 6.14 2.38
N SER A 95 0.31 5.10 2.20
CA SER A 95 -0.66 4.69 3.21
C SER A 95 -0.83 3.19 3.23
N ILE A 96 -1.33 2.68 4.35
CA ILE A 96 -1.76 1.29 4.47
C ILE A 96 -3.27 1.26 4.35
N ILE A 97 -3.78 0.42 3.46
CA ILE A 97 -5.20 0.26 3.24
C ILE A 97 -5.64 -1.16 3.60
N ARG A 98 -6.90 -1.29 4.00
CA ARG A 98 -7.56 -2.57 4.25
C ARG A 98 -8.71 -2.73 3.27
N ILE A 99 -8.72 -3.85 2.54
CA ILE A 99 -9.83 -4.16 1.64
C ILE A 99 -11.01 -4.65 2.47
N LEU A 100 -12.19 -4.09 2.24
CA LEU A 100 -13.38 -4.43 3.00
C LEU A 100 -14.02 -5.73 2.49
N ASP A 101 -14.98 -6.25 3.28
CA ASP A 101 -15.61 -7.55 3.01
C ASP A 101 -16.36 -7.61 1.67
N ASP A 102 -16.79 -6.47 1.15
CA ASP A 102 -17.45 -6.40 -0.15
C ASP A 102 -16.47 -6.57 -1.32
N CYS A 103 -15.16 -6.53 -1.05
CA CYS A 103 -14.10 -6.65 -2.05
C CYS A 103 -14.18 -5.58 -3.15
N ALA A 104 -14.91 -4.51 -2.90
CA ALA A 104 -15.16 -3.42 -3.86
C ALA A 104 -14.81 -2.05 -3.28
N SER A 105 -14.38 -1.99 -2.02
CA SER A 105 -13.99 -0.76 -1.34
C SER A 105 -12.87 -1.01 -0.34
N TYR A 106 -12.24 0.07 0.10
CA TYR A 106 -11.16 0.00 1.08
C TYR A 106 -11.27 1.16 2.07
N VAL A 107 -10.57 1.04 3.19
CA VAL A 107 -10.36 2.13 4.16
C VAL A 107 -8.86 2.32 4.38
N ILE A 108 -8.48 3.53 4.77
CA ILE A 108 -7.11 3.86 5.13
C ILE A 108 -6.96 3.63 6.64
N ILE A 109 -5.92 2.91 7.03
CA ILE A 109 -5.63 2.62 8.45
C ILE A 109 -4.24 3.11 8.87
N ALA A 110 -3.56 3.85 8.01
CA ALA A 110 -2.22 4.34 8.27
C ALA A 110 -2.21 5.54 9.23
N ASP A 111 -1.01 6.02 9.55
CA ASP A 111 -0.80 7.14 10.48
C ASP A 111 -1.39 8.45 9.96
N GLU A 112 -1.42 8.65 8.66
CA GLU A 112 -1.94 9.84 8.01
C GLU A 112 -2.89 9.46 6.88
N PRO A 113 -3.93 10.28 6.59
CA PRO A 113 -4.91 9.95 5.56
C PRO A 113 -4.39 10.30 4.15
N VAL A 114 -3.30 9.70 3.75
CA VAL A 114 -2.73 9.88 2.42
C VAL A 114 -3.54 9.06 1.42
N MET A 115 -4.12 9.72 0.41
CA MET A 115 -4.90 9.03 -0.61
C MET A 115 -3.99 8.19 -1.51
N PRO A 116 -4.30 6.90 -1.73
CA PRO A 116 -3.52 6.05 -2.62
C PRO A 116 -3.54 6.55 -4.06
N THR A 117 -2.56 6.08 -4.84
CA THR A 117 -2.46 6.39 -6.26
C THR A 117 -3.78 6.19 -7.01
N SER A 118 -4.03 7.03 -8.01
CA SER A 118 -5.21 6.89 -8.88
C SER A 118 -5.17 5.60 -9.71
N GLU A 119 -4.01 4.95 -9.81
CA GLU A 119 -3.86 3.67 -10.52
C GLU A 119 -4.13 2.45 -9.61
N LEU A 120 -4.63 2.69 -8.41
CA LEU A 120 -4.91 1.62 -7.44
C LEU A 120 -5.77 0.49 -8.03
N PRO A 121 -6.86 0.75 -8.78
CA PRO A 121 -7.66 -0.34 -9.34
C PRO A 121 -6.84 -1.29 -10.22
N SER A 122 -5.95 -0.77 -11.07
CA SER A 122 -5.09 -1.58 -11.93
C SER A 122 -4.10 -2.40 -11.10
N HIS A 123 -3.46 -1.78 -10.11
CA HIS A 123 -2.54 -2.48 -9.22
C HIS A 123 -3.22 -3.60 -8.44
N LEU A 124 -4.40 -3.33 -7.88
CA LEU A 124 -5.14 -4.34 -7.12
C LEU A 124 -5.61 -5.49 -8.00
N THR A 125 -5.96 -5.22 -9.27
CA THR A 125 -6.32 -6.28 -10.21
C THR A 125 -5.15 -7.23 -10.44
N VAL A 126 -3.93 -6.69 -10.58
CA VAL A 126 -2.72 -7.51 -10.71
C VAL A 126 -2.49 -8.34 -9.44
N HIS A 127 -2.63 -7.74 -8.26
CA HIS A 127 -2.49 -8.46 -7.00
C HIS A 127 -3.52 -9.59 -6.87
N ALA A 128 -4.75 -9.36 -7.30
CA ALA A 128 -5.79 -10.39 -7.29
C ALA A 128 -5.39 -11.59 -8.15
N GLN A 129 -4.82 -11.33 -9.33
CA GLN A 129 -4.33 -12.41 -10.20
C GLN A 129 -3.14 -13.15 -9.58
N LEU A 130 -2.23 -12.43 -8.93
CA LEU A 130 -1.09 -13.06 -8.24
C LEU A 130 -1.58 -14.02 -7.16
N ILE A 131 -2.58 -13.62 -6.39
CA ILE A 131 -3.17 -14.48 -5.35
C ILE A 131 -3.87 -15.68 -6.00
N ALA A 132 -4.67 -15.46 -7.04
CA ALA A 132 -5.43 -16.51 -7.70
C ALA A 132 -4.54 -17.59 -8.32
N THR A 133 -3.34 -17.23 -8.77
CA THR A 133 -2.37 -18.16 -9.36
C THR A 133 -1.40 -18.76 -8.35
N GLY A 134 -1.54 -18.42 -7.06
CA GLY A 134 -0.66 -18.94 -6.01
C GLY A 134 0.74 -18.36 -6.04
N SER A 135 0.93 -17.18 -6.63
CA SER A 135 2.23 -16.54 -6.72
C SER A 135 2.71 -16.05 -5.35
N ASN A 136 4.02 -16.09 -5.15
CA ASN A 136 4.66 -15.53 -3.96
C ASN A 136 5.01 -14.05 -4.11
N TYR A 137 4.78 -13.45 -5.26
CA TYR A 137 5.05 -12.03 -5.47
C TYR A 137 4.07 -11.19 -4.66
N ARG A 138 4.59 -10.14 -4.02
CA ARG A 138 3.80 -9.27 -3.14
C ARG A 138 3.82 -7.80 -3.57
N ALA A 139 4.59 -7.43 -4.60
CA ALA A 139 4.76 -6.04 -4.99
C ALA A 139 4.36 -5.82 -6.46
N THR A 140 3.80 -4.65 -6.74
CA THR A 140 3.49 -4.18 -8.09
C THR A 140 4.08 -2.78 -8.26
N LEU A 141 4.87 -2.63 -9.32
CA LEU A 141 5.50 -1.36 -9.70
C LEU A 141 4.99 -0.94 -11.08
N HIS A 142 4.86 0.37 -11.24
CA HIS A 142 4.46 0.91 -12.54
C HIS A 142 5.18 2.21 -12.86
#